data_cbd6133c6309762536dbd08c85444ce5
#
_entry.id   cbd6133c6309762536dbd08c85444ce5
#
_cell.length_a   1.000
_cell.length_b   1.000
_cell.length_c   1.000
_cell.angle_alpha   90.00
_cell.angle_beta   90.00
_cell.angle_gamma   90.00
#
_symmetry.space_group_name_H-M   'P 1'
#
loop_
_entity.id
_entity.type
_entity.pdbx_description
1 polymer ?
#
loop_
_entity_poly.entity_id
_entity_poly.type
_entity_poly.pdbx_seq_one_letter_code
_entity_poly.pdbx_strand_id
1 'polypeptide(L)'
;MKKSDSELVLAAREGDQAAIGHIYDRYADRLFGFAFSILRDREEAADAVHDVILRSSQRLDQLRDPSRLRPWLFAIARNEVMTRTRQRAKRDDREVPDMAADLPDHDQGLVRDELQTLVWEAADALQPRDRELLELSMQGLEGEELAEALGVKTSHVHVLTSRMRDRMEKAVGSLLVARLGRDDCEKLEQLLSDWDGKFTIEVRSKVTRHIESCDTCTKRRAIACAPGSIAAALPAIIIPVSLRSRTLGSVESAYQGNPPDYTNPSSTNWT
;
A
#
# COMPACT_ATOMS: atom_id res chain seq x y z
N MET A 1 7.25 8.80 28.19
CA MET A 1 8.06 8.98 26.95
C MET A 1 7.76 7.80 26.02
N LYS A 2 7.54 8.04 24.72
CA LYS A 2 7.40 6.92 23.78
C LYS A 2 8.79 6.35 23.49
N LYS A 3 9.01 5.05 23.75
CA LYS A 3 10.26 4.34 23.38
C LYS A 3 10.53 4.49 21.88
N SER A 4 11.78 4.65 21.48
CA SER A 4 12.23 4.62 20.07
C SER A 4 12.10 3.22 19.49
N ASP A 5 12.18 3.09 18.15
CA ASP A 5 12.18 1.77 17.49
C ASP A 5 13.35 0.91 17.96
N SER A 6 14.54 1.52 18.12
CA SER A 6 15.73 0.81 18.61
C SER A 6 15.53 0.28 20.03
N GLU A 7 14.95 1.08 20.93
CA GLU A 7 14.67 0.64 22.31
C GLU A 7 13.64 -0.49 22.34
N LEU A 8 12.61 -0.44 21.47
CA LEU A 8 11.61 -1.51 21.38
C LEU A 8 12.22 -2.81 20.85
N VAL A 9 13.05 -2.74 19.81
CA VAL A 9 13.73 -3.90 19.24
C VAL A 9 14.66 -4.56 20.27
N LEU A 10 15.47 -3.78 20.99
CA LEU A 10 16.38 -4.29 22.00
C LEU A 10 15.61 -4.93 23.14
N ALA A 11 14.58 -4.28 23.68
CA ALA A 11 13.75 -4.85 24.74
C ALA A 11 13.05 -6.15 24.31
N ALA A 12 12.53 -6.19 23.07
CA ALA A 12 11.89 -7.41 22.54
C ALA A 12 12.89 -8.58 22.40
N ARG A 13 14.15 -8.31 22.02
CA ARG A 13 15.22 -9.33 21.97
C ARG A 13 15.59 -9.85 23.35
N GLU A 14 15.45 -9.05 24.39
CA GLU A 14 15.62 -9.44 25.79
C GLU A 14 14.42 -10.19 26.38
N GLY A 15 13.37 -10.43 25.55
CA GLY A 15 12.17 -11.17 25.95
C GLY A 15 11.03 -10.30 26.49
N ASP A 16 11.12 -8.96 26.41
CA ASP A 16 10.04 -8.05 26.79
C ASP A 16 8.88 -8.14 25.78
N GLN A 17 7.87 -8.95 26.10
CA GLN A 17 6.65 -9.11 25.28
C GLN A 17 5.87 -7.81 25.13
N ALA A 18 5.90 -6.90 26.12
CA ALA A 18 5.24 -5.60 26.01
C ALA A 18 5.87 -4.76 24.89
N ALA A 19 7.17 -4.93 24.60
CA ALA A 19 7.82 -4.25 23.49
C ALA A 19 7.23 -4.68 22.13
N ILE A 20 6.85 -5.94 21.93
CA ILE A 20 6.15 -6.43 20.74
C ILE A 20 4.75 -5.76 20.64
N GLY A 21 4.04 -5.65 21.78
CA GLY A 21 2.77 -4.92 21.83
C GLY A 21 2.91 -3.47 21.38
N HIS A 22 3.97 -2.78 21.79
CA HIS A 22 4.25 -1.41 21.37
C HIS A 22 4.65 -1.30 19.90
N ILE A 23 5.37 -2.30 19.35
CA ILE A 23 5.67 -2.37 17.91
C ILE A 23 4.37 -2.55 17.13
N TYR A 24 3.49 -3.46 17.58
CA TYR A 24 2.17 -3.64 16.99
C TYR A 24 1.38 -2.33 16.98
N ASP A 25 1.20 -1.69 18.12
CA ASP A 25 0.42 -0.45 18.27
C ASP A 25 0.96 0.70 17.39
N ARG A 26 2.26 0.69 17.09
CA ARG A 26 2.91 1.71 16.25
C ARG A 26 2.74 1.47 14.76
N TYR A 27 2.76 0.20 14.32
CA TYR A 27 2.89 -0.14 12.92
C TYR A 27 1.69 -0.85 12.30
N ALA A 28 0.83 -1.48 13.10
CA ALA A 28 -0.22 -2.34 12.59
C ALA A 28 -1.20 -1.62 11.64
N ASP A 29 -1.61 -0.37 11.98
CA ASP A 29 -2.51 0.43 11.12
C ASP A 29 -1.86 0.69 9.74
N ARG A 30 -0.58 1.03 9.75
CA ARG A 30 0.17 1.32 8.53
C ARG A 30 0.38 0.07 7.66
N LEU A 31 0.73 -1.05 8.30
CA LEU A 31 0.88 -2.34 7.64
C LEU A 31 -0.46 -2.82 7.06
N PHE A 32 -1.56 -2.60 7.80
CA PHE A 32 -2.91 -2.92 7.32
C PHE A 32 -3.29 -2.06 6.12
N GLY A 33 -3.06 -0.75 6.17
CA GLY A 33 -3.29 0.15 5.05
C GLY A 33 -2.55 -0.31 3.80
N PHE A 34 -1.26 -0.63 3.94
CA PHE A 34 -0.44 -1.17 2.86
C PHE A 34 -0.99 -2.51 2.33
N ALA A 35 -1.31 -3.46 3.21
CA ALA A 35 -1.81 -4.76 2.79
C ALA A 35 -3.18 -4.64 2.10
N PHE A 36 -4.10 -3.86 2.68
CA PHE A 36 -5.45 -3.67 2.14
C PHE A 36 -5.45 -2.96 0.77
N SER A 37 -4.58 -1.99 0.56
CA SER A 37 -4.48 -1.29 -0.73
C SER A 37 -4.16 -2.22 -1.90
N ILE A 38 -3.45 -3.34 -1.63
CA ILE A 38 -3.03 -4.31 -2.64
C ILE A 38 -3.98 -5.51 -2.71
N LEU A 39 -4.34 -6.08 -1.55
CA LEU A 39 -5.17 -7.29 -1.48
C LEU A 39 -6.65 -7.01 -1.73
N ARG A 40 -7.13 -5.80 -1.41
CA ARG A 40 -8.55 -5.38 -1.54
C ARG A 40 -9.53 -6.26 -0.77
N ASP A 41 -9.03 -6.96 0.23
CA ASP A 41 -9.80 -7.81 1.12
C ASP A 41 -9.37 -7.52 2.56
N ARG A 42 -10.34 -7.18 3.42
CA ARG A 42 -10.08 -6.77 4.81
C ARG A 42 -9.61 -7.94 5.67
N GLU A 43 -10.15 -9.12 5.43
CA GLU A 43 -9.77 -10.32 6.18
C GLU A 43 -8.36 -10.78 5.76
N GLU A 44 -8.10 -10.86 4.45
CA GLU A 44 -6.76 -11.18 3.95
C GLU A 44 -5.71 -10.15 4.38
N ALA A 45 -6.05 -8.85 4.40
CA ALA A 45 -5.14 -7.82 4.88
C ALA A 45 -4.87 -7.94 6.39
N ALA A 46 -5.90 -8.24 7.19
CA ALA A 46 -5.75 -8.46 8.62
C ALA A 46 -4.89 -9.70 8.92
N ASP A 47 -5.10 -10.78 8.18
CA ASP A 47 -4.29 -11.99 8.30
C ASP A 47 -2.84 -11.76 7.84
N ALA A 48 -2.63 -10.95 6.80
CA ALA A 48 -1.27 -10.57 6.38
C ALA A 48 -0.55 -9.79 7.47
N VAL A 49 -1.19 -8.82 8.13
CA VAL A 49 -0.60 -8.08 9.26
C VAL A 49 -0.28 -9.02 10.43
N HIS A 50 -1.20 -9.94 10.75
CA HIS A 50 -0.95 -10.96 11.78
C HIS A 50 0.33 -11.74 11.49
N ASP A 51 0.46 -12.28 10.27
CA ASP A 51 1.63 -13.06 9.86
C ASP A 51 2.91 -12.21 9.85
N VAL A 52 2.84 -10.95 9.42
CA VAL A 52 3.98 -10.01 9.43
C VAL A 52 4.48 -9.80 10.85
N ILE A 53 3.60 -9.50 11.81
CA ILE A 53 4.00 -9.27 13.21
C ILE A 53 4.55 -10.55 13.83
N LEU A 54 3.89 -11.69 13.61
CA LEU A 54 4.35 -12.98 14.12
C LEU A 54 5.74 -13.33 13.57
N ARG A 55 5.95 -13.22 12.26
CA ARG A 55 7.27 -13.49 11.64
C ARG A 55 8.33 -12.49 12.07
N SER A 56 7.96 -11.22 12.21
CA SER A 56 8.91 -10.20 12.68
C SER A 56 9.33 -10.45 14.11
N SER A 57 8.41 -10.80 15.03
CA SER A 57 8.75 -11.12 16.41
C SER A 57 9.72 -12.30 16.53
N GLN A 58 9.59 -13.31 15.65
CA GLN A 58 10.47 -14.47 15.60
C GLN A 58 11.85 -14.21 14.96
N ARG A 59 12.03 -13.07 14.28
CA ARG A 59 13.22 -12.76 13.48
C ARG A 59 13.83 -11.41 13.78
N LEU A 60 13.51 -10.83 14.94
CA LEU A 60 14.08 -9.54 15.36
C LEU A 60 15.61 -9.57 15.47
N ASP A 61 16.20 -10.74 15.77
CA ASP A 61 17.65 -10.99 15.78
C ASP A 61 18.31 -10.75 14.40
N GLN A 62 17.57 -10.99 13.30
CA GLN A 62 18.04 -10.79 11.93
C GLN A 62 18.09 -9.32 11.51
N LEU A 63 17.41 -8.44 12.24
CA LEU A 63 17.44 -6.98 12.01
C LEU A 63 18.81 -6.44 12.50
N ARG A 64 19.75 -6.25 11.59
CA ARG A 64 21.12 -5.81 11.93
C ARG A 64 21.18 -4.47 12.64
N ASP A 65 20.38 -3.51 12.17
CA ASP A 65 20.27 -2.16 12.74
C ASP A 65 18.87 -1.95 13.33
N PRO A 66 18.74 -1.91 14.68
CA PRO A 66 17.46 -1.70 15.36
C PRO A 66 16.71 -0.40 14.94
N SER A 67 17.43 0.61 14.44
CA SER A 67 16.82 1.85 13.95
C SER A 67 16.09 1.67 12.61
N ARG A 68 16.35 0.56 11.91
CA ARG A 68 15.75 0.20 10.61
C ARG A 68 14.50 -0.69 10.76
N LEU A 69 13.86 -0.71 11.92
CA LEU A 69 12.66 -1.52 12.16
C LEU A 69 11.55 -1.23 11.14
N ARG A 70 11.27 0.03 10.85
CA ARG A 70 10.20 0.42 9.92
C ARG A 70 10.39 -0.17 8.51
N PRO A 71 11.46 0.14 7.76
CA PRO A 71 11.64 -0.41 6.43
C PRO A 71 11.72 -1.93 6.42
N TRP A 72 12.30 -2.55 7.45
CA TRP A 72 12.36 -4.00 7.58
C TRP A 72 10.96 -4.64 7.74
N LEU A 73 10.07 -4.06 8.56
CA LEU A 73 8.68 -4.52 8.69
C LEU A 73 7.93 -4.42 7.35
N PHE A 74 8.11 -3.32 6.62
CA PHE A 74 7.49 -3.14 5.32
C PHE A 74 8.06 -4.09 4.25
N ALA A 75 9.34 -4.46 4.32
CA ALA A 75 9.91 -5.50 3.46
C ALA A 75 9.25 -6.88 3.71
N ILE A 76 9.02 -7.24 4.98
CA ILE A 76 8.29 -8.46 5.34
C ILE A 76 6.84 -8.39 4.85
N ALA A 77 6.15 -7.27 5.10
CA ALA A 77 4.76 -7.08 4.67
C ALA A 77 4.62 -7.17 3.15
N ARG A 78 5.52 -6.54 2.41
CA ARG A 78 5.58 -6.62 0.95
C ARG A 78 5.68 -8.06 0.46
N ASN A 79 6.61 -8.81 1.01
CA ASN A 79 6.82 -10.21 0.62
C ASN A 79 5.58 -11.07 0.92
N GLU A 80 4.93 -10.84 2.06
CA GLU A 80 3.71 -11.53 2.44
C GLU A 80 2.57 -11.23 1.48
N VAL A 81 2.30 -9.95 1.23
CA VAL A 81 1.23 -9.48 0.33
C VAL A 81 1.46 -10.01 -1.09
N MET A 82 2.70 -9.93 -1.62
CA MET A 82 3.04 -10.45 -2.95
C MET A 82 2.88 -11.97 -3.05
N THR A 83 3.16 -12.69 -1.96
CA THR A 83 2.95 -14.15 -1.90
C THR A 83 1.46 -14.48 -1.98
N ARG A 84 0.61 -13.80 -1.20
CA ARG A 84 -0.84 -13.96 -1.23
C ARG A 84 -1.44 -13.62 -2.60
N THR A 85 -1.02 -12.51 -3.19
CA THR A 85 -1.45 -12.10 -4.54
C THR A 85 -1.11 -13.17 -5.58
N ARG A 86 0.12 -13.74 -5.54
CA ARG A 86 0.51 -14.82 -6.47
C ARG A 86 -0.28 -16.11 -6.22
N GLN A 87 -0.58 -16.44 -4.97
CA GLN A 87 -1.39 -17.62 -4.64
C GLN A 87 -2.83 -17.46 -5.11
N ARG A 88 -3.40 -16.26 -4.96
CA ARG A 88 -4.74 -15.93 -5.47
C ARG A 88 -4.77 -16.05 -7.00
N ALA A 89 -3.83 -15.44 -7.72
CA ALA A 89 -3.73 -15.55 -9.17
C ALA A 89 -3.59 -17.01 -9.68
N LYS A 90 -2.98 -17.90 -8.91
CA LYS A 90 -2.91 -19.33 -9.24
C LYS A 90 -4.20 -20.11 -8.96
N ARG A 91 -5.04 -19.64 -8.04
CA ARG A 91 -6.35 -20.25 -7.73
C ARG A 91 -7.43 -19.76 -8.68
N ASP A 92 -7.32 -18.48 -9.09
CA ASP A 92 -8.26 -17.78 -9.95
C ASP A 92 -7.88 -17.90 -11.44
N ASP A 93 -7.51 -19.10 -11.91
CA ASP A 93 -7.54 -19.41 -13.36
C ASP A 93 -8.99 -19.36 -13.91
N ARG A 94 -9.94 -18.91 -13.09
CA ARG A 94 -11.33 -18.62 -13.37
C ARG A 94 -11.68 -17.26 -12.80
N GLU A 95 -11.89 -16.28 -13.69
CA GLU A 95 -12.54 -14.99 -13.45
C GLU A 95 -11.96 -14.14 -12.29
N VAL A 96 -11.25 -13.07 -12.63
CA VAL A 96 -10.94 -11.98 -11.70
C VAL A 96 -12.28 -11.33 -11.32
N PRO A 97 -12.75 -11.44 -10.08
CA PRO A 97 -13.87 -10.61 -9.64
C PRO A 97 -13.38 -9.18 -9.61
N ASP A 98 -14.01 -8.34 -10.43
CA ASP A 98 -13.88 -6.88 -10.35
C ASP A 98 -14.58 -6.43 -9.06
N MET A 99 -13.92 -6.64 -7.92
CA MET A 99 -14.44 -6.22 -6.63
C MET A 99 -14.12 -4.74 -6.44
N ALA A 100 -15.09 -3.91 -6.76
CA ALA A 100 -15.18 -2.58 -6.16
C ALA A 100 -15.17 -2.76 -4.64
N ALA A 101 -14.05 -2.46 -4.00
CA ALA A 101 -13.98 -2.43 -2.54
C ALA A 101 -14.90 -1.29 -2.09
N ASP A 102 -15.92 -1.61 -1.30
CA ASP A 102 -16.67 -0.61 -0.55
C ASP A 102 -15.67 0.14 0.33
N LEU A 103 -15.39 1.38 -0.06
CA LEU A 103 -14.61 2.29 0.75
C LEU A 103 -15.39 2.55 2.04
N PRO A 104 -14.75 2.56 3.22
CA PRO A 104 -15.45 2.87 4.46
C PRO A 104 -16.00 4.29 4.38
N ASP A 105 -17.28 4.42 4.72
CA ASP A 105 -18.01 5.67 4.87
C ASP A 105 -17.34 6.49 6.01
N HIS A 106 -16.60 7.52 5.65
CA HIS A 106 -15.99 8.47 6.58
C HIS A 106 -16.72 9.79 6.51
N ASP A 107 -17.64 9.96 7.43
CA ASP A 107 -18.35 11.21 7.70
C ASP A 107 -17.43 12.24 8.40
N GLN A 108 -16.55 12.91 7.62
CA GLN A 108 -15.95 14.19 8.01
C GLN A 108 -15.33 14.92 6.81
N GLY A 109 -16.04 15.87 6.21
CA GLY A 109 -15.49 16.88 5.32
C GLY A 109 -15.69 16.65 3.82
N LEU A 110 -16.89 16.87 3.30
CA LEU A 110 -17.36 16.63 1.92
C LEU A 110 -16.35 16.94 0.78
N VAL A 111 -15.59 18.00 0.85
CA VAL A 111 -14.62 18.37 -0.21
C VAL A 111 -13.32 17.55 -0.14
N ARG A 112 -12.94 17.12 1.06
CA ARG A 112 -11.74 16.31 1.27
C ARG A 112 -11.98 14.86 0.84
N ASP A 113 -13.20 14.36 1.03
CA ASP A 113 -13.61 13.01 0.65
C ASP A 113 -13.69 12.81 -0.87
N GLU A 114 -14.21 13.79 -1.62
CA GLU A 114 -14.28 13.71 -3.09
C GLU A 114 -12.90 13.65 -3.73
N LEU A 115 -11.96 14.48 -3.28
CA LEU A 115 -10.59 14.48 -3.78
C LEU A 115 -9.85 13.21 -3.41
N GLN A 116 -10.06 12.70 -2.20
CA GLN A 116 -9.52 11.43 -1.75
C GLN A 116 -10.03 10.27 -2.60
N THR A 117 -11.33 10.21 -2.83
CA THR A 117 -11.97 9.19 -3.69
C THR A 117 -11.39 9.20 -5.10
N LEU A 118 -11.23 10.40 -5.70
CA LEU A 118 -10.61 10.55 -7.02
C LEU A 118 -9.18 10.02 -7.08
N VAL A 119 -8.38 10.32 -6.05
CA VAL A 119 -6.99 9.85 -5.97
C VAL A 119 -6.92 8.33 -5.86
N TRP A 120 -7.79 7.72 -5.03
CA TRP A 120 -7.84 6.28 -4.89
C TRP A 120 -8.30 5.57 -6.16
N GLU A 121 -9.33 6.06 -6.82
CA GLU A 121 -9.77 5.51 -8.11
C GLU A 121 -8.66 5.62 -9.18
N ALA A 122 -7.94 6.74 -9.20
CA ALA A 122 -6.83 6.89 -10.12
C ALA A 122 -5.68 5.91 -9.78
N ALA A 123 -5.42 5.68 -8.48
CA ALA A 123 -4.43 4.72 -8.00
C ALA A 123 -4.82 3.27 -8.35
N ASP A 124 -6.12 2.95 -8.34
CA ASP A 124 -6.63 1.62 -8.73
C ASP A 124 -6.35 1.31 -10.20
N ALA A 125 -6.34 2.32 -11.04
CA ALA A 125 -5.96 2.17 -12.43
C ALA A 125 -4.44 2.15 -12.69
N LEU A 126 -3.58 2.24 -11.66
CA LEU A 126 -2.13 2.06 -11.79
C LEU A 126 -1.76 0.59 -11.97
N GLN A 127 -0.60 0.34 -12.60
CA GLN A 127 -0.01 -0.99 -12.59
C GLN A 127 0.34 -1.42 -11.15
N PRO A 128 0.26 -2.72 -10.81
CA PRO A 128 0.48 -3.21 -9.44
C PRO A 128 1.79 -2.72 -8.80
N ARG A 129 2.86 -2.64 -9.58
CA ARG A 129 4.17 -2.16 -9.11
C ARG A 129 4.17 -0.68 -8.76
N ASP A 130 3.46 0.15 -9.52
CA ASP A 130 3.38 1.59 -9.24
C ASP A 130 2.49 1.84 -8.03
N ARG A 131 1.44 1.05 -7.85
CA ARG A 131 0.57 1.10 -6.66
C ARG A 131 1.35 0.72 -5.40
N GLU A 132 2.11 -0.36 -5.45
CA GLU A 132 2.99 -0.79 -4.35
C GLU A 132 3.95 0.33 -3.94
N LEU A 133 4.60 0.96 -4.92
CA LEU A 133 5.53 2.05 -4.70
C LEU A 133 4.85 3.29 -4.08
N LEU A 134 3.66 3.62 -4.58
CA LEU A 134 2.81 4.70 -4.05
C LEU A 134 2.49 4.44 -2.58
N GLU A 135 2.00 3.25 -2.25
CA GLU A 135 1.60 2.88 -0.89
C GLU A 135 2.76 2.94 0.10
N LEU A 136 3.93 2.40 -0.26
CA LEU A 136 5.12 2.49 0.58
C LEU A 136 5.56 3.95 0.81
N SER A 137 5.50 4.77 -0.26
CA SER A 137 5.81 6.20 -0.14
C SER A 137 4.83 6.94 0.77
N MET A 138 3.55 6.56 0.72
CA MET A 138 2.52 7.12 1.61
C MET A 138 2.70 6.73 3.07
N GLN A 139 3.29 5.57 3.32
CA GLN A 139 3.69 5.19 4.68
C GLN A 139 4.93 5.97 5.16
N GLY A 140 5.42 6.92 4.37
CA GLY A 140 6.54 7.79 4.70
C GLY A 140 7.90 7.12 4.52
N LEU A 141 7.98 6.02 3.73
CA LEU A 141 9.27 5.44 3.35
C LEU A 141 9.84 6.24 2.18
N GLU A 142 11.07 6.71 2.33
CA GLU A 142 11.78 7.51 1.33
C GLU A 142 13.22 7.05 1.17
N GLY A 143 13.84 7.40 0.05
CA GLY A 143 15.26 7.18 -0.19
C GLY A 143 15.72 5.75 0.11
N GLU A 144 16.58 5.60 1.10
CA GLU A 144 17.17 4.33 1.49
C GLU A 144 16.15 3.37 2.14
N GLU A 145 15.21 3.88 2.94
CA GLU A 145 14.16 3.05 3.55
C GLU A 145 13.24 2.43 2.49
N LEU A 146 12.86 3.22 1.49
CA LEU A 146 12.06 2.73 0.37
C LEU A 146 12.84 1.72 -0.48
N ALA A 147 14.14 1.95 -0.68
CA ALA A 147 15.02 1.01 -1.37
C ALA A 147 15.07 -0.34 -0.65
N GLU A 148 15.22 -0.35 0.66
CA GLU A 148 15.25 -1.54 1.50
C GLU A 148 13.90 -2.28 1.45
N ALA A 149 12.78 -1.57 1.65
CA ALA A 149 11.45 -2.16 1.60
C ALA A 149 11.14 -2.80 0.23
N LEU A 150 11.62 -2.20 -0.86
CA LEU A 150 11.45 -2.70 -2.23
C LEU A 150 12.49 -3.77 -2.63
N GLY A 151 13.58 -3.93 -1.89
CA GLY A 151 14.69 -4.79 -2.27
C GLY A 151 15.45 -4.31 -3.52
N VAL A 152 15.57 -2.98 -3.72
CA VAL A 152 16.26 -2.37 -4.86
C VAL A 152 17.42 -1.49 -4.42
N LYS A 153 18.28 -1.08 -5.36
CA LYS A 153 19.35 -0.10 -5.07
C LYS A 153 18.74 1.29 -4.84
N THR A 154 19.28 2.04 -3.89
CA THR A 154 18.84 3.41 -3.55
C THR A 154 18.87 4.34 -4.78
N SER A 155 19.87 4.20 -5.66
CA SER A 155 19.96 4.98 -6.91
C SER A 155 18.76 4.78 -7.86
N HIS A 156 18.07 3.63 -7.77
CA HIS A 156 16.89 3.35 -8.58
C HIS A 156 15.61 3.97 -8.01
N VAL A 157 15.56 4.25 -6.71
CA VAL A 157 14.34 4.76 -6.04
C VAL A 157 13.89 6.08 -6.65
N HIS A 158 14.82 7.04 -6.88
CA HIS A 158 14.47 8.32 -7.48
C HIS A 158 13.82 8.19 -8.85
N VAL A 159 14.33 7.29 -9.68
CA VAL A 159 13.75 7.02 -11.01
C VAL A 159 12.38 6.36 -10.90
N LEU A 160 12.23 5.41 -9.97
CA LEU A 160 10.96 4.71 -9.76
C LEU A 160 9.89 5.68 -9.23
N THR A 161 10.23 6.49 -8.23
CA THR A 161 9.30 7.46 -7.63
C THR A 161 8.91 8.58 -8.59
N SER A 162 9.86 9.10 -9.38
CA SER A 162 9.54 10.09 -10.42
C SER A 162 8.56 9.51 -11.44
N ARG A 163 8.85 8.34 -11.99
CA ARG A 163 7.97 7.68 -12.97
C ARG A 163 6.59 7.33 -12.40
N MET A 164 6.53 6.91 -11.14
CA MET A 164 5.26 6.64 -10.46
C MET A 164 4.44 7.91 -10.32
N ARG A 165 5.06 9.04 -9.90
CA ARG A 165 4.38 10.34 -9.80
C ARG A 165 3.83 10.79 -11.14
N ASP A 166 4.62 10.70 -12.22
CA ASP A 166 4.19 11.05 -13.57
C ASP A 166 2.99 10.19 -14.02
N ARG A 167 3.00 8.89 -13.70
CA ARG A 167 1.89 8.00 -14.04
C ARG A 167 0.65 8.27 -13.19
N MET A 168 0.82 8.61 -11.92
CA MET A 168 -0.28 9.00 -11.03
C MET A 168 -0.92 10.31 -11.50
N GLU A 169 -0.12 11.31 -11.84
CA GLU A 169 -0.61 12.58 -12.42
C GLU A 169 -1.39 12.35 -13.70
N LYS A 170 -0.86 11.50 -14.60
CA LYS A 170 -1.58 11.10 -15.82
C LYS A 170 -2.88 10.35 -15.52
N ALA A 171 -2.89 9.48 -14.50
CA ALA A 171 -4.07 8.71 -14.13
C ALA A 171 -5.19 9.63 -13.57
N VAL A 172 -4.84 10.53 -12.64
CA VAL A 172 -5.78 11.53 -12.10
C VAL A 172 -6.31 12.43 -13.21
N GLY A 173 -5.42 12.94 -14.07
CA GLY A 173 -5.83 13.80 -15.19
C GLY A 173 -6.75 13.07 -16.18
N SER A 174 -6.48 11.80 -16.46
CA SER A 174 -7.35 10.99 -17.32
C SER A 174 -8.71 10.71 -16.68
N LEU A 175 -8.77 10.44 -15.37
CA LEU A 175 -10.01 10.26 -14.65
C LEU A 175 -10.87 11.54 -14.66
N LEU A 176 -10.25 12.69 -14.39
CA LEU A 176 -10.95 13.98 -14.41
C LEU A 176 -11.47 14.31 -15.81
N VAL A 177 -10.70 14.05 -16.86
CA VAL A 177 -11.16 14.24 -18.25
C VAL A 177 -12.28 13.26 -18.59
N ALA A 178 -12.20 11.99 -18.16
CA ALA A 178 -13.27 11.02 -18.38
C ALA A 178 -14.59 11.42 -17.73
N ARG A 179 -14.55 12.06 -16.55
CA ARG A 179 -15.74 12.48 -15.80
C ARG A 179 -16.30 13.82 -16.27
N LEU A 180 -15.43 14.76 -16.55
CA LEU A 180 -15.81 16.17 -16.72
C LEU A 180 -15.63 16.70 -18.16
N GLY A 181 -15.05 15.92 -19.06
CA GLY A 181 -14.70 16.36 -20.41
C GLY A 181 -15.59 15.80 -21.52
N ARG A 182 -16.57 14.98 -21.19
CA ARG A 182 -17.44 14.32 -22.18
C ARG A 182 -18.28 15.33 -22.97
N ASP A 183 -18.85 16.30 -22.27
CA ASP A 183 -19.68 17.34 -22.89
C ASP A 183 -18.91 18.27 -23.86
N ASP A 184 -17.58 18.36 -23.67
CA ASP A 184 -16.71 19.23 -24.49
C ASP A 184 -16.08 18.48 -25.68
N CYS A 185 -16.21 17.16 -25.77
CA CYS A 185 -15.54 16.35 -26.77
C CYS A 185 -16.37 15.13 -27.22
N GLU A 186 -17.04 15.25 -28.36
CA GLU A 186 -17.86 14.18 -28.94
C GLU A 186 -17.11 12.84 -29.10
N LYS A 187 -15.81 12.87 -29.49
CA LYS A 187 -15.00 11.66 -29.59
C LYS A 187 -14.76 10.97 -28.25
N LEU A 188 -14.63 11.76 -27.17
CA LEU A 188 -14.50 11.21 -25.82
C LEU A 188 -15.82 10.62 -25.34
N GLU A 189 -16.94 11.28 -25.63
CA GLU A 189 -18.29 10.79 -25.34
C GLU A 189 -18.54 9.45 -26.03
N GLN A 190 -18.22 9.33 -27.33
CA GLN A 190 -18.33 8.06 -28.07
C GLN A 190 -17.41 6.98 -27.50
N LEU A 191 -16.16 7.34 -27.12
CA LEU A 191 -15.19 6.41 -26.53
C LEU A 191 -15.66 5.82 -25.20
N LEU A 192 -16.45 6.57 -24.45
CA LEU A 192 -16.95 6.23 -23.11
C LEU A 192 -18.46 5.96 -23.07
N SER A 193 -19.08 5.69 -24.24
CA SER A 193 -20.54 5.45 -24.33
C SER A 193 -21.01 4.31 -23.43
N ASP A 194 -20.22 3.24 -23.34
CA ASP A 194 -20.52 2.04 -22.55
C ASP A 194 -19.79 2.02 -21.19
N TRP A 195 -19.20 3.15 -20.78
CA TRP A 195 -18.47 3.20 -19.54
C TRP A 195 -19.41 3.18 -18.32
N ASP A 196 -19.23 2.18 -17.45
CA ASP A 196 -20.01 1.95 -16.22
C ASP A 196 -19.61 2.86 -15.04
N GLY A 197 -18.68 3.79 -15.24
CA GLY A 197 -18.15 4.68 -14.20
C GLY A 197 -16.89 4.15 -13.49
N LYS A 198 -16.50 2.88 -13.68
CA LYS A 198 -15.31 2.31 -13.07
C LYS A 198 -14.05 2.67 -13.86
N PHE A 199 -13.07 3.27 -13.19
CA PHE A 199 -11.82 3.70 -13.82
C PHE A 199 -10.77 2.60 -13.80
N THR A 200 -10.88 1.66 -14.73
CA THR A 200 -9.97 0.51 -14.88
C THR A 200 -8.67 0.90 -15.62
N ILE A 201 -7.68 0.01 -15.59
CA ILE A 201 -6.43 0.16 -16.37
C ILE A 201 -6.72 0.35 -17.87
N GLU A 202 -7.73 -0.36 -18.39
CA GLU A 202 -8.14 -0.28 -19.79
C GLU A 202 -8.76 1.07 -20.12
N VAL A 203 -9.74 1.52 -19.32
CA VAL A 203 -10.38 2.83 -19.46
C VAL A 203 -9.34 3.94 -19.40
N ARG A 204 -8.46 3.89 -18.39
CA ARG A 204 -7.35 4.84 -18.28
C ARG A 204 -6.49 4.86 -19.55
N SER A 205 -6.13 3.71 -20.08
CA SER A 205 -5.28 3.60 -21.27
C SER A 205 -5.95 4.18 -22.50
N LYS A 206 -7.26 3.93 -22.70
CA LYS A 206 -8.06 4.50 -23.81
C LYS A 206 -8.14 6.03 -23.70
N VAL A 207 -8.49 6.52 -22.51
CA VAL A 207 -8.64 7.97 -22.25
C VAL A 207 -7.30 8.70 -22.38
N THR A 208 -6.21 8.14 -21.80
CA THR A 208 -4.87 8.73 -21.91
C THR A 208 -4.45 8.89 -23.38
N ARG A 209 -4.64 7.85 -24.19
CA ARG A 209 -4.32 7.88 -25.63
C ARG A 209 -5.16 8.92 -26.37
N HIS A 210 -6.45 9.04 -26.05
CA HIS A 210 -7.30 10.05 -26.62
C HIS A 210 -6.82 11.46 -26.25
N ILE A 211 -6.49 11.72 -24.98
CA ILE A 211 -5.99 13.02 -24.51
C ILE A 211 -4.72 13.43 -25.29
N GLU A 212 -3.79 12.49 -25.52
CA GLU A 212 -2.53 12.73 -26.22
C GLU A 212 -2.75 13.11 -27.72
N SER A 213 -3.91 12.81 -28.28
CA SER A 213 -4.28 13.11 -29.69
C SER A 213 -5.37 14.17 -29.86
N CYS A 214 -5.85 14.77 -28.76
CA CYS A 214 -6.98 15.73 -28.76
C CYS A 214 -6.62 17.01 -28.03
N ASP A 215 -6.61 18.14 -28.76
CA ASP A 215 -6.28 19.46 -28.18
C ASP A 215 -7.28 19.90 -27.09
N THR A 216 -8.57 19.63 -27.27
CA THR A 216 -9.60 19.95 -26.30
C THR A 216 -9.36 19.23 -24.99
N CYS A 217 -9.14 17.91 -25.03
CA CYS A 217 -8.91 17.10 -23.85
C CYS A 217 -7.54 17.37 -23.19
N THR A 218 -6.52 17.70 -23.98
CA THR A 218 -5.21 18.12 -23.44
C THR A 218 -5.33 19.42 -22.64
N LYS A 219 -6.04 20.43 -23.16
CA LYS A 219 -6.30 21.69 -22.43
C LYS A 219 -7.12 21.43 -21.17
N ARG A 220 -8.16 20.60 -21.26
CA ARG A 220 -8.99 20.23 -20.11
C ARG A 220 -8.17 19.57 -19.00
N ARG A 221 -7.30 18.62 -19.34
CA ARG A 221 -6.38 17.99 -18.37
C ARG A 221 -5.48 19.01 -17.69
N ALA A 222 -4.88 19.93 -18.43
CA ALA A 222 -4.00 20.95 -17.88
C ALA A 222 -4.69 21.86 -16.86
N ILE A 223 -5.97 22.16 -17.07
CA ILE A 223 -6.79 22.96 -16.13
C ILE A 223 -7.12 22.13 -14.87
N ALA A 224 -7.43 20.84 -15.03
CA ALA A 224 -7.88 19.99 -13.94
C ALA A 224 -6.77 19.53 -13.00
N CYS A 225 -5.52 19.46 -13.48
CA CYS A 225 -4.38 19.00 -12.68
C CYS A 225 -3.57 20.17 -12.11
N ALA A 226 -3.93 20.68 -10.94
CA ALA A 226 -3.06 21.60 -10.21
C ALA A 226 -1.93 20.82 -9.50
N PRO A 227 -0.64 21.23 -9.65
CA PRO A 227 0.47 20.55 -9.00
C PRO A 227 0.34 20.59 -7.47
N GLY A 228 0.49 19.43 -6.82
CA GLY A 228 0.60 19.33 -5.35
C GLY A 228 -0.66 18.91 -4.59
N SER A 229 -1.84 18.82 -5.21
CA SER A 229 -3.10 18.45 -4.52
C SER A 229 -3.26 16.96 -4.22
N ILE A 230 -2.51 16.09 -4.89
CA ILE A 230 -2.67 14.64 -4.80
C ILE A 230 -2.20 14.06 -3.47
N ALA A 231 -1.09 14.57 -2.92
CA ALA A 231 -0.48 14.02 -1.69
C ALA A 231 -1.28 14.33 -0.41
N ALA A 232 -2.15 15.36 -0.43
CA ALA A 232 -2.93 15.77 0.74
C ALA A 232 -4.24 14.98 0.93
N ALA A 233 -4.58 14.11 -0.03
CA ALA A 233 -5.91 13.52 -0.17
C ALA A 233 -6.04 12.06 0.31
N LEU A 234 -5.01 11.47 0.94
CA LEU A 234 -5.00 10.03 1.23
C LEU A 234 -5.46 9.71 2.66
N PRO A 235 -6.47 8.83 2.86
CA PRO A 235 -7.04 8.54 4.17
C PRO A 235 -6.19 7.56 4.99
N ALA A 236 -6.20 7.73 6.32
CA ALA A 236 -5.75 6.70 7.25
C ALA A 236 -6.81 5.57 7.34
N ILE A 237 -6.39 4.34 7.13
CA ILE A 237 -7.27 3.16 7.26
C ILE A 237 -7.16 2.60 8.69
N ILE A 238 -8.29 2.42 9.36
CA ILE A 238 -8.36 1.94 10.76
C ILE A 238 -8.45 0.41 10.80
N ILE A 239 -7.61 -0.23 11.64
CA ILE A 239 -7.61 -1.69 11.86
C ILE A 239 -8.75 -2.11 12.80
N PRO A 240 -9.39 -3.29 12.59
CA PRO A 240 -10.29 -3.88 13.56
C PRO A 240 -9.58 -4.18 14.90
N VAL A 241 -10.18 -3.77 16.02
CA VAL A 241 -9.61 -3.97 17.38
C VAL A 241 -9.36 -5.46 17.69
N SER A 242 -10.18 -6.35 17.14
CA SER A 242 -10.04 -7.80 17.30
C SER A 242 -8.73 -8.37 16.73
N LEU A 243 -8.13 -7.72 15.73
CA LEU A 243 -6.87 -8.16 15.15
C LEU A 243 -5.71 -8.05 16.13
N ARG A 244 -5.66 -6.98 16.94
CA ARG A 244 -4.62 -6.78 17.96
C ARG A 244 -4.57 -7.96 18.94
N SER A 245 -5.72 -8.36 19.48
CA SER A 245 -5.79 -9.46 20.44
C SER A 245 -5.36 -10.81 19.84
N ARG A 246 -5.80 -11.10 18.61
CA ARG A 246 -5.39 -12.33 17.90
C ARG A 246 -3.90 -12.36 17.64
N THR A 247 -3.33 -11.28 17.12
CA THR A 247 -1.90 -11.21 16.76
C THR A 247 -1.01 -11.31 17.99
N LEU A 248 -1.31 -10.56 19.05
CA LEU A 248 -0.50 -10.60 20.28
C LEU A 248 -0.64 -11.94 21.00
N GLY A 249 -1.82 -12.55 21.03
CA GLY A 249 -2.01 -13.89 21.58
C GLY A 249 -1.20 -14.97 20.83
N SER A 250 -1.08 -14.87 19.51
CA SER A 250 -0.24 -15.77 18.72
C SER A 250 1.25 -15.55 18.97
N VAL A 251 1.68 -14.30 19.13
CA VAL A 251 3.06 -13.98 19.52
C VAL A 251 3.37 -14.56 20.89
N GLU A 252 2.51 -14.34 21.88
CA GLU A 252 2.69 -14.91 23.24
C GLU A 252 2.77 -16.43 23.21
N SER A 253 1.88 -17.09 22.46
CA SER A 253 1.88 -18.55 22.31
C SER A 253 3.16 -19.07 21.65
N ALA A 254 3.69 -18.36 20.65
CA ALA A 254 4.95 -18.72 19.99
C ALA A 254 6.14 -18.59 20.93
N TYR A 255 6.17 -17.57 21.80
CA TYR A 255 7.21 -17.38 22.81
C TYR A 255 7.13 -18.44 23.93
N GLN A 256 5.93 -18.87 24.33
CA GLN A 256 5.74 -19.92 25.35
C GLN A 256 6.08 -21.31 24.82
N GLY A 257 5.85 -21.58 23.53
CA GLY A 257 6.10 -22.88 22.92
C GLY A 257 7.56 -23.13 22.52
N ASN A 258 8.27 -22.13 22.09
CA ASN A 258 9.69 -22.19 21.74
C ASN A 258 10.23 -20.76 21.58
N PRO A 259 10.73 -20.13 22.63
CA PRO A 259 11.32 -18.80 22.51
C PRO A 259 12.47 -18.85 21.50
N PRO A 260 12.58 -17.88 20.59
CA PRO A 260 13.67 -17.85 19.62
C PRO A 260 15.01 -17.81 20.36
N ASP A 261 15.91 -18.75 20.03
CA ASP A 261 17.25 -18.77 20.57
C ASP A 261 18.10 -17.72 19.83
N TYR A 262 18.21 -16.56 20.43
CA TYR A 262 19.02 -15.45 19.90
C TYR A 262 20.52 -15.64 20.10
N THR A 263 20.97 -16.74 20.72
CA THR A 263 22.39 -17.00 21.04
C THR A 263 23.11 -17.82 19.97
N ASN A 264 22.39 -18.46 19.05
CA ASN A 264 22.96 -19.33 18.04
C ASN A 264 22.80 -18.79 16.58
N PRO A 265 23.88 -18.24 15.97
CA PRO A 265 23.81 -17.71 14.59
C PRO A 265 23.73 -18.76 13.47
N SER A 266 23.70 -20.04 13.79
CA SER A 266 23.79 -21.14 12.81
C SER A 266 22.45 -21.81 12.44
N SER A 267 21.30 -21.36 12.95
CA SER A 267 19.99 -22.01 12.70
C SER A 267 19.24 -21.52 11.46
N THR A 268 19.86 -20.80 10.55
CA THR A 268 19.21 -20.27 9.33
C THR A 268 19.83 -20.85 8.07
N ASN A 269 19.36 -22.03 7.67
CA ASN A 269 19.50 -22.50 6.29
C ASN A 269 18.32 -21.98 5.44
N TRP A 270 18.65 -21.14 4.48
CA TRP A 270 17.75 -20.73 3.41
C TRP A 270 18.09 -21.51 2.14
N THR A 271 17.25 -22.44 1.76
CA THR A 271 17.09 -22.91 0.37
C THR A 271 15.74 -22.44 -0.15
#